data_8a6afcd7087a785cc856e0843f09ccfe
#
_entry.id   8a6afcd7087a785cc856e0843f09ccfe
#
_cell.length_a   1.000
_cell.length_b   1.000
_cell.length_c   1.000
_cell.angle_alpha   90.00
_cell.angle_beta   90.00
_cell.angle_gamma   90.00
#
_symmetry.space_group_name_H-M   'P 1'
#
loop_
_entity.id
_entity.type
_entity.pdbx_description
1 polymer ?
#
loop_
_entity_poly.entity_id
_entity_poly.type
_entity_poly.pdbx_seq_one_letter_code
_entity_poly.pdbx_strand_id
1 'polypeptide(L)'
;MDDVKVGVANLLGQVFVDRTPISPFKAADRAVSELEALGADLVVMDAHAEATSEKQALGYHLAGRVHAVLGTHTHVPTADATVLPGGTAYATDVGMTGCKESIIGFDRDDFLALFLGERRWLPVATSGPVLFNAVLVDFDLEGCQRARGIEPVRREWRP
;
A
#
# COMPACT_ATOMS: atom_id res chain seq x y z
N MET A 1 5.96 17.32 23.44
CA MET A 1 5.24 16.73 22.29
C MET A 1 4.76 15.39 22.80
N ASP A 2 3.46 15.21 22.98
CA ASP A 2 2.93 13.93 23.41
C ASP A 2 3.18 12.89 22.30
N ASP A 3 3.46 11.64 22.70
CA ASP A 3 3.76 10.57 21.75
C ASP A 3 2.49 10.26 20.92
N VAL A 4 2.57 10.40 19.60
CA VAL A 4 1.48 10.05 18.68
C VAL A 4 1.49 8.55 18.42
N LYS A 5 0.39 7.87 18.74
CA LYS A 5 0.21 6.44 18.50
C LYS A 5 -0.32 6.18 17.11
N VAL A 6 0.45 5.50 16.29
CA VAL A 6 0.05 5.09 14.93
C VAL A 6 -0.38 3.63 14.95
N GLY A 7 -1.64 3.39 14.65
CA GLY A 7 -2.18 2.05 14.42
C GLY A 7 -2.04 1.67 12.95
N VAL A 8 -1.54 0.47 12.67
CA VAL A 8 -1.40 -0.06 11.31
C VAL A 8 -2.07 -1.41 11.20
N ALA A 9 -2.88 -1.62 10.17
CA ALA A 9 -3.45 -2.92 9.84
C ALA A 9 -3.24 -3.22 8.35
N ASN A 10 -2.96 -4.49 8.05
CA ASN A 10 -2.89 -5.01 6.69
C ASN A 10 -4.20 -5.74 6.35
N LEU A 11 -4.75 -5.45 5.18
CA LEU A 11 -5.97 -6.05 4.64
C LEU A 11 -5.61 -6.83 3.38
N LEU A 12 -5.92 -8.11 3.37
CA LEU A 12 -5.71 -8.96 2.18
C LEU A 12 -6.97 -8.95 1.31
N GLY A 13 -6.81 -8.56 0.03
CA GLY A 13 -7.88 -8.57 -0.97
C GLY A 13 -8.37 -9.98 -1.30
N GLN A 14 -9.54 -10.09 -1.92
CA GLN A 14 -10.16 -11.34 -2.36
C GLN A 14 -10.24 -11.49 -3.88
N VAL A 15 -10.27 -10.36 -4.60
CA VAL A 15 -10.40 -10.39 -6.07
C VAL A 15 -9.09 -10.87 -6.67
N PHE A 16 -9.13 -11.98 -7.40
CA PHE A 16 -7.98 -12.68 -8.00
C PHE A 16 -6.97 -13.24 -7.00
N VAL A 17 -7.32 -13.28 -5.71
CA VAL A 17 -6.49 -13.87 -4.65
C VAL A 17 -7.19 -15.10 -4.10
N ASP A 18 -6.56 -16.28 -4.25
CA ASP A 18 -7.11 -17.54 -3.75
C ASP A 18 -7.10 -17.58 -2.21
N ARG A 19 -8.21 -18.03 -1.61
CA ARG A 19 -8.32 -18.45 -0.21
C ARG A 19 -8.33 -17.38 0.87
N THR A 20 -8.83 -16.18 0.61
CA THR A 20 -9.10 -15.22 1.68
C THR A 20 -10.50 -15.48 2.25
N PRO A 21 -10.63 -16.03 3.47
CA PRO A 21 -11.94 -16.47 4.00
C PRO A 21 -12.82 -15.33 4.47
N ILE A 22 -12.24 -14.14 4.71
CA ILE A 22 -12.93 -12.98 5.28
C ILE A 22 -12.91 -11.85 4.27
N SER A 23 -14.07 -11.21 4.06
CA SER A 23 -14.14 -10.00 3.23
C SER A 23 -13.21 -8.90 3.77
N PRO A 24 -12.36 -8.28 2.92
CA PRO A 24 -11.48 -7.20 3.33
C PRO A 24 -12.24 -6.01 3.91
N PHE A 25 -13.47 -5.77 3.49
CA PHE A 25 -14.33 -4.72 4.06
C PHE A 25 -14.73 -5.01 5.49
N LYS A 26 -15.14 -6.25 5.80
CA LYS A 26 -15.44 -6.68 7.17
C LYS A 26 -14.19 -6.70 8.05
N ALA A 27 -13.06 -7.12 7.49
CA ALA A 27 -11.77 -7.08 8.20
C ALA A 27 -11.35 -5.64 8.49
N ALA A 28 -11.57 -4.71 7.56
CA ALA A 28 -11.31 -3.29 7.74
C ALA A 28 -12.15 -2.69 8.88
N ASP A 29 -13.47 -2.95 8.89
CA ASP A 29 -14.36 -2.45 9.95
C ASP A 29 -13.91 -2.94 11.32
N ARG A 30 -13.52 -4.20 11.43
CA ARG A 30 -13.00 -4.78 12.66
C ARG A 30 -11.67 -4.15 13.07
N ALA A 31 -10.74 -4.01 12.13
CA ALA A 31 -9.42 -3.41 12.39
C ALA A 31 -9.54 -1.96 12.88
N VAL A 32 -10.43 -1.15 12.27
CA VAL A 32 -10.71 0.22 12.74
C VAL A 32 -11.12 0.19 14.20
N SER A 33 -12.14 -0.61 14.55
CA SER A 33 -12.66 -0.69 15.93
C SER A 33 -11.61 -1.17 16.94
N GLU A 34 -10.76 -2.13 16.55
CA GLU A 34 -9.68 -2.65 17.39
C GLU A 34 -8.59 -1.60 17.62
N LEU A 35 -8.15 -0.88 16.57
CA LEU A 35 -7.12 0.15 16.67
C LEU A 35 -7.61 1.36 17.47
N GLU A 36 -8.86 1.78 17.29
CA GLU A 36 -9.49 2.83 18.11
C GLU A 36 -9.55 2.44 19.60
N ALA A 37 -9.94 1.20 19.89
CA ALA A 37 -9.99 0.68 21.27
C ALA A 37 -8.60 0.63 21.92
N LEU A 38 -7.53 0.46 21.13
CA LEU A 38 -6.13 0.52 21.58
C LEU A 38 -5.61 1.96 21.73
N GLY A 39 -6.42 2.96 21.41
CA GLY A 39 -6.10 4.38 21.54
C GLY A 39 -5.12 4.86 20.46
N ALA A 40 -5.25 4.37 19.24
CA ALA A 40 -4.49 4.89 18.11
C ALA A 40 -4.98 6.31 17.75
N ASP A 41 -4.05 7.27 17.69
CA ASP A 41 -4.31 8.64 17.26
C ASP A 41 -4.39 8.75 15.74
N LEU A 42 -3.58 7.95 15.03
CA LEU A 42 -3.61 7.81 13.59
C LEU A 42 -3.80 6.34 13.21
N VAL A 43 -4.65 6.09 12.21
CA VAL A 43 -4.90 4.75 11.66
C VAL A 43 -4.52 4.70 10.19
N VAL A 44 -3.63 3.77 9.85
CA VAL A 44 -3.17 3.52 8.48
C VAL A 44 -3.54 2.09 8.08
N MET A 45 -4.21 1.95 6.94
CA MET A 45 -4.56 0.66 6.36
C MET A 45 -3.68 0.36 5.14
N ASP A 46 -2.99 -0.77 5.17
CA ASP A 46 -2.32 -1.34 4.00
C ASP A 46 -3.32 -2.24 3.26
N ALA A 47 -3.74 -1.81 2.07
CA ALA A 47 -4.66 -2.55 1.22
C ALA A 47 -3.87 -3.46 0.25
N HIS A 48 -3.44 -4.63 0.74
CA HIS A 48 -2.68 -5.61 -0.05
C HIS A 48 -3.61 -6.42 -0.95
N ALA A 49 -3.84 -5.95 -2.16
CA ALA A 49 -4.81 -6.52 -3.09
C ALA A 49 -4.35 -6.42 -4.55
N GLU A 50 -4.70 -7.40 -5.37
CA GLU A 50 -4.43 -7.41 -6.81
C GLU A 50 -5.29 -6.37 -7.54
N ALA A 51 -6.62 -6.39 -7.30
CA ALA A 51 -7.55 -5.61 -8.09
C ALA A 51 -7.57 -4.13 -7.69
N THR A 52 -7.31 -3.24 -8.65
CA THR A 52 -7.45 -1.78 -8.49
C THR A 52 -8.83 -1.38 -7.97
N SER A 53 -9.89 -1.99 -8.51
CA SER A 53 -11.27 -1.70 -8.10
C SER A 53 -11.55 -2.05 -6.64
N GLU A 54 -10.98 -3.13 -6.13
CA GLU A 54 -11.11 -3.53 -4.73
C GLU A 54 -10.36 -2.54 -3.81
N LYS A 55 -9.15 -2.13 -4.17
CA LYS A 55 -8.37 -1.11 -3.44
C LYS A 55 -9.10 0.23 -3.40
N GLN A 56 -9.63 0.70 -4.53
CA GLN A 56 -10.40 1.93 -4.59
C GLN A 56 -11.69 1.84 -3.75
N ALA A 57 -12.41 0.73 -3.82
CA ALA A 57 -13.60 0.51 -3.02
C ALA A 57 -13.30 0.51 -1.52
N LEU A 58 -12.18 -0.11 -1.09
CA LEU A 58 -11.70 -0.04 0.30
C LEU A 58 -11.35 1.41 0.70
N GLY A 59 -10.69 2.16 -0.16
CA GLY A 59 -10.41 3.57 0.06
C GLY A 59 -11.67 4.38 0.35
N TYR A 60 -12.69 4.26 -0.50
CA TYR A 60 -13.97 4.94 -0.30
C TYR A 60 -14.76 4.41 0.90
N HIS A 61 -14.73 3.10 1.18
CA HIS A 61 -15.37 2.51 2.36
C HIS A 61 -14.80 3.04 3.67
N LEU A 62 -13.51 3.34 3.69
CA LEU A 62 -12.78 3.82 4.86
C LEU A 62 -12.61 5.35 4.88
N ALA A 63 -13.04 6.06 3.83
CA ALA A 63 -12.90 7.52 3.73
C ALA A 63 -13.56 8.24 4.92
N GLY A 64 -12.80 9.10 5.58
CA GLY A 64 -13.20 9.83 6.79
C GLY A 64 -13.23 8.99 8.07
N ARG A 65 -12.92 7.69 7.99
CA ARG A 65 -12.87 6.76 9.15
C ARG A 65 -11.43 6.42 9.57
N VAL A 66 -10.49 6.50 8.62
CA VAL A 66 -9.07 6.26 8.85
C VAL A 66 -8.25 7.40 8.24
N HIS A 67 -6.99 7.48 8.61
CA HIS A 67 -6.10 8.58 8.22
C HIS A 67 -5.43 8.33 6.87
N ALA A 68 -5.12 7.06 6.55
CA ALA A 68 -4.62 6.66 5.25
C ALA A 68 -5.05 5.26 4.85
N VAL A 69 -5.28 5.04 3.55
CA VAL A 69 -5.43 3.74 2.90
C VAL A 69 -4.41 3.67 1.76
N LEU A 70 -3.40 2.84 1.94
CA LEU A 70 -2.27 2.74 1.03
C LEU A 70 -2.26 1.34 0.40
N GLY A 71 -2.41 1.28 -0.91
CA GLY A 71 -2.40 0.02 -1.64
C GLY A 71 -0.98 -0.52 -1.84
N THR A 72 -0.89 -1.84 -1.86
CA THR A 72 0.34 -2.61 -2.15
C THR A 72 0.01 -3.80 -3.04
N HIS A 73 0.96 -4.68 -3.30
CA HIS A 73 0.87 -5.93 -4.05
C HIS A 73 1.39 -5.86 -5.49
N THR A 74 1.00 -4.88 -6.29
CA THR A 74 1.37 -4.86 -7.73
C THR A 74 2.82 -4.48 -7.97
N HIS A 75 3.51 -3.98 -6.97
CA HIS A 75 4.90 -3.53 -7.00
C HIS A 75 5.16 -2.28 -7.85
N VAL A 76 4.16 -1.79 -8.57
CA VAL A 76 4.27 -0.61 -9.45
C VAL A 76 3.48 0.55 -8.85
N PRO A 77 4.13 1.70 -8.56
CA PRO A 77 3.42 2.83 -7.97
C PRO A 77 2.42 3.42 -8.95
N THR A 78 1.24 3.77 -8.44
CA THR A 78 0.18 4.41 -9.23
C THR A 78 0.25 5.94 -9.11
N ALA A 79 -0.34 6.64 -10.07
CA ALA A 79 -0.32 8.09 -10.16
C ALA A 79 -1.54 8.76 -9.50
N ASP A 80 -2.31 8.02 -8.70
CA ASP A 80 -3.59 8.45 -8.14
C ASP A 80 -3.54 8.87 -6.68
N ALA A 81 -2.34 9.15 -6.15
CA ALA A 81 -2.17 9.64 -4.79
C ALA A 81 -3.02 10.90 -4.56
N THR A 82 -3.95 10.84 -3.60
CA THR A 82 -4.93 11.91 -3.34
C THR A 82 -5.44 11.88 -1.91
N VAL A 83 -6.10 12.96 -1.47
CA VAL A 83 -6.86 12.99 -0.23
C VAL A 83 -8.35 12.82 -0.58
N LEU A 84 -8.94 11.72 -0.12
CA LEU A 84 -10.35 11.41 -0.33
C LEU A 84 -11.26 12.32 0.51
N PRO A 85 -12.56 12.43 0.15
CA PRO A 85 -13.54 13.10 0.98
C PRO A 85 -13.52 12.57 2.42
N GLY A 86 -13.51 13.47 3.39
CA GLY A 86 -13.35 13.09 4.80
C GLY A 86 -11.90 13.12 5.31
N GLY A 87 -10.91 13.40 4.44
CA GLY A 87 -9.52 13.63 4.84
C GLY A 87 -8.69 12.35 5.02
N THR A 88 -9.00 11.29 4.29
CA THR A 88 -8.21 10.05 4.23
C THR A 88 -7.22 10.13 3.07
N ALA A 89 -5.92 10.03 3.33
CA ALA A 89 -4.91 9.89 2.28
C ALA A 89 -5.07 8.54 1.56
N TYR A 90 -4.95 8.53 0.24
CA TYR A 90 -5.14 7.33 -0.56
C TYR A 90 -4.13 7.24 -1.71
N ALA A 91 -3.63 6.04 -1.95
CA ALA A 91 -2.95 5.65 -3.18
C ALA A 91 -3.28 4.19 -3.51
N THR A 92 -3.57 3.89 -4.78
CA THR A 92 -3.91 2.51 -5.21
C THR A 92 -2.72 1.56 -5.04
N ASP A 93 -1.50 2.00 -5.31
CA ASP A 93 -0.29 1.22 -5.00
C ASP A 93 0.90 2.15 -4.76
N VAL A 94 1.61 1.93 -3.68
CA VAL A 94 2.80 2.72 -3.32
C VAL A 94 4.06 2.24 -4.06
N GLY A 95 3.98 1.09 -4.71
CA GLY A 95 5.09 0.46 -5.39
C GLY A 95 6.05 -0.28 -4.45
N MET A 96 7.06 -0.93 -5.03
CA MET A 96 8.08 -1.66 -4.29
C MET A 96 9.32 -0.83 -4.03
N THR A 97 10.10 -1.23 -3.03
CA THR A 97 11.51 -0.90 -2.89
C THR A 97 12.33 -2.10 -3.30
N GLY A 98 13.19 -1.95 -4.32
CA GLY A 98 13.94 -3.08 -4.87
C GLY A 98 14.78 -2.72 -6.09
N CYS A 99 15.32 -3.73 -6.77
CA CYS A 99 16.13 -3.54 -7.97
C CYS A 99 15.31 -2.86 -9.09
N LYS A 100 15.83 -1.75 -9.61
CA LYS A 100 15.20 -0.99 -10.70
C LYS A 100 15.18 -1.77 -12.01
N GLU A 101 16.27 -2.49 -12.29
CA GLU A 101 16.44 -3.26 -13.52
C GLU A 101 15.90 -4.70 -13.35
N SER A 102 14.68 -4.79 -12.85
CA SER A 102 13.97 -6.04 -12.58
C SER A 102 12.56 -5.99 -13.16
N ILE A 103 11.88 -7.13 -13.20
CA ILE A 103 10.43 -7.18 -13.44
C ILE A 103 9.78 -7.46 -12.07
N ILE A 104 9.14 -6.45 -11.51
CA ILE A 104 8.49 -6.47 -10.18
C ILE A 104 9.37 -7.07 -9.05
N GLY A 105 10.69 -6.85 -9.12
CA GLY A 105 11.67 -7.32 -8.14
C GLY A 105 12.35 -8.64 -8.47
N PHE A 106 11.94 -9.34 -9.52
CA PHE A 106 12.56 -10.58 -9.99
C PHE A 106 13.55 -10.32 -11.12
N ASP A 107 14.49 -11.26 -11.31
CA ASP A 107 15.43 -11.20 -12.43
C ASP A 107 14.68 -11.09 -13.76
N ARG A 108 15.08 -10.12 -14.55
CA ARG A 108 14.38 -9.75 -15.80
C ARG A 108 14.41 -10.87 -16.84
N ASP A 109 15.57 -11.48 -17.03
CA ASP A 109 15.75 -12.47 -18.10
C ASP A 109 15.06 -13.78 -17.71
N ASP A 110 15.12 -14.15 -16.44
CA ASP A 110 14.38 -15.29 -15.88
C ASP A 110 12.86 -15.10 -15.93
N PHE A 111 12.39 -13.88 -15.69
CA PHE A 111 10.96 -13.56 -15.78
C PHE A 111 10.45 -13.64 -17.22
N LEU A 112 11.24 -13.16 -18.18
CA LEU A 112 10.92 -13.30 -19.60
C LEU A 112 10.89 -14.78 -20.02
N ALA A 113 11.88 -15.57 -19.59
CA ALA A 113 11.92 -17.01 -19.86
C ALA A 113 10.70 -17.75 -19.27
N LEU A 114 10.18 -17.31 -18.11
CA LEU A 114 8.94 -17.85 -17.56
C LEU A 114 7.75 -17.63 -18.51
N PHE A 115 7.57 -16.42 -19.03
CA PHE A 115 6.47 -16.12 -19.97
C PHE A 115 6.62 -16.83 -21.31
N LEU A 116 7.86 -17.14 -21.73
CA LEU A 116 8.14 -17.94 -22.92
C LEU A 116 7.98 -19.45 -22.69
N GLY A 117 7.68 -19.88 -21.45
CA GLY A 117 7.52 -21.29 -21.11
C GLY A 117 8.83 -22.06 -20.92
N GLU A 118 9.95 -21.37 -20.85
CA GLU A 118 11.31 -21.95 -20.77
C GLU A 118 11.76 -22.16 -19.32
N ARG A 119 11.07 -21.55 -18.35
CA ARG A 119 11.42 -21.58 -16.92
C ARG A 119 10.21 -21.71 -16.00
N ARG A 120 10.41 -22.23 -14.78
CA ARG A 120 9.35 -22.43 -13.78
C ARG A 120 9.61 -21.76 -12.44
N TRP A 121 10.78 -21.17 -12.25
CA TRP A 121 11.19 -20.54 -10.99
C TRP A 121 11.79 -19.16 -11.25
N LEU A 122 11.51 -18.22 -10.35
CA LEU A 122 11.93 -16.83 -10.47
C LEU A 122 12.84 -16.44 -9.31
N PRO A 123 14.12 -16.18 -9.54
CA PRO A 123 15.00 -15.57 -8.55
C PRO A 123 14.69 -14.08 -8.38
N VAL A 124 14.86 -13.59 -7.15
CA VAL A 124 14.84 -12.17 -6.85
C VAL A 124 16.07 -11.49 -7.48
N ALA A 125 15.88 -10.33 -8.08
CA ALA A 125 16.99 -9.53 -8.60
C ALA A 125 17.83 -8.97 -7.44
N THR A 126 19.12 -9.28 -7.42
CA THR A 126 20.02 -8.96 -6.29
C THR A 126 21.10 -7.93 -6.62
N SER A 127 21.14 -7.41 -7.83
CA SER A 127 22.17 -6.47 -8.31
C SER A 127 21.58 -5.33 -9.12
N GLY A 128 22.30 -4.22 -9.20
CA GLY A 128 21.93 -3.04 -9.96
C GLY A 128 21.41 -1.89 -9.10
N PRO A 129 20.97 -0.80 -9.72
CA PRO A 129 20.40 0.35 -9.03
C PRO A 129 19.16 -0.02 -8.24
N VAL A 130 19.04 0.50 -7.02
CA VAL A 130 17.86 0.31 -6.17
C VAL A 130 16.89 1.47 -6.35
N LEU A 131 15.65 1.15 -6.56
CA LEU A 131 14.55 2.09 -6.58
C LEU A 131 13.82 2.02 -5.23
N PHE A 132 13.69 3.17 -4.58
CA PHE A 132 12.87 3.36 -3.39
C PHE A 132 11.59 4.08 -3.79
N ASN A 133 10.45 3.42 -3.66
CA ASN A 133 9.13 4.03 -3.78
C ASN A 133 8.45 4.07 -2.41
N ALA A 134 7.82 5.19 -2.12
CA ALA A 134 7.06 5.43 -0.90
C ALA A 134 6.04 6.56 -1.13
N VAL A 135 5.25 6.85 -0.12
CA VAL A 135 4.44 8.07 -0.05
C VAL A 135 4.77 8.82 1.24
N LEU A 136 4.77 10.14 1.16
CA LEU A 136 4.80 11.03 2.30
C LEU A 136 3.38 11.54 2.54
N VAL A 137 2.86 11.34 3.74
CA VAL A 137 1.53 11.85 4.13
C VAL A 137 1.70 12.90 5.21
N ASP A 138 1.12 14.08 4.98
CA ASP A 138 1.06 15.16 5.96
C ASP A 138 -0.28 15.11 6.69
N PHE A 139 -0.23 15.01 8.03
CA PHE A 139 -1.39 14.95 8.89
C PHE A 139 -1.53 16.20 9.77
N ASP A 140 -2.76 16.67 9.92
CA ASP A 140 -3.12 17.69 10.91
C ASP A 140 -3.32 17.05 12.29
N LEU A 141 -2.33 17.15 13.15
CA LEU A 141 -2.37 16.58 14.51
C LEU A 141 -3.07 17.47 15.55
N GLU A 142 -3.16 18.79 15.27
CA GLU A 142 -3.70 19.78 16.22
C GLU A 142 -5.20 20.03 16.01
N GLY A 143 -5.72 19.75 14.81
CA GLY A 143 -7.10 20.03 14.42
C GLY A 143 -7.96 18.79 14.26
N CYS A 144 -8.35 18.49 13.03
CA CYS A 144 -9.27 17.39 12.73
C CYS A 144 -8.60 16.01 12.60
N GLN A 145 -7.31 15.90 12.86
CA GLN A 145 -6.51 14.67 12.72
C GLN A 145 -6.67 14.01 11.35
N ARG A 146 -6.62 14.80 10.28
CA ARG A 146 -6.85 14.34 8.89
C ARG A 146 -5.63 14.56 8.04
N ALA A 147 -5.54 13.84 6.93
CA ALA A 147 -4.53 14.10 5.94
C ALA A 147 -4.76 15.47 5.28
N ARG A 148 -3.71 16.29 5.23
CA ARG A 148 -3.62 17.55 4.48
C ARG A 148 -3.10 17.33 3.06
N GLY A 149 -2.27 16.30 2.87
CA GLY A 149 -1.67 15.98 1.59
C GLY A 149 -1.04 14.59 1.58
N ILE A 150 -0.82 14.10 0.38
CA ILE A 150 -0.06 12.87 0.12
C ILE A 150 0.79 13.09 -1.13
N GLU A 151 2.09 12.78 -1.04
CA GLU A 151 3.05 12.96 -2.13
C GLU A 151 3.79 11.66 -2.40
N PRO A 152 3.86 11.19 -3.67
CA PRO A 152 4.73 10.09 -4.04
C PRO A 152 6.21 10.47 -3.87
N VAL A 153 6.96 9.57 -3.25
CA VAL A 153 8.40 9.69 -3.09
C VAL A 153 9.08 8.63 -3.93
N ARG A 154 9.94 9.04 -4.86
CA ARG A 154 10.75 8.14 -5.67
C ARG A 154 12.21 8.55 -5.59
N ARG A 155 13.06 7.64 -5.18
CA ARG A 155 14.51 7.84 -5.09
C ARG A 155 15.23 6.68 -5.74
N GLU A 156 16.31 6.99 -6.41
CA GLU A 156 17.21 5.98 -6.99
C GLU A 156 18.54 6.03 -6.22
N TRP A 157 19.01 4.88 -5.81
CA TRP A 157 20.33 4.71 -5.22
C TRP A 157 21.15 3.75 -6.07
N ARG A 158 22.40 4.09 -6.31
CA ARG A 158 23.39 3.26 -7.02
C ARG A 158 24.47 2.88 -6.02
N PRO A 159 24.67 1.57 -5.77
CA PRO A 159 25.74 1.09 -4.91
C PRO A 159 27.12 1.40 -5.47
#